data_590939b066ca585c7006ccdfca01c17a
#
_entry.id   590939b066ca585c7006ccdfca01c17a
#
_cell.length_a   1.000
_cell.length_b   1.000
_cell.length_c   1.000
_cell.angle_alpha   90.00
_cell.angle_beta   90.00
_cell.angle_gamma   90.00
#
_symmetry.space_group_name_H-M   'P 1'
#
loop_
_entity.id
_entity.type
_entity.pdbx_description
1 polymer ?
#
loop_
_entity_poly.entity_id
_entity_poly.type
_entity_poly.pdbx_seq_one_letter_code
_entity_poly.pdbx_strand_id
1 'polypeptide(L)'
;MPSDPGYFVPSSGAISQSPCQPGNFQPEGGKSGCLPADPGNYVSEAASTEQSKCPSGQEQELSGQVSCIDVERPLWMSILMFGVPAILAGTMAILYISNKKSTGSSGKGKSYMYSEDIRKKQP
;
A
#
# COMPACT_ATOMS: atom_id res chain seq x y z
N MET A 1 30.50 15.84 29.36
CA MET A 1 29.66 16.87 28.72
C MET A 1 28.24 16.32 28.53
N PRO A 2 27.21 17.00 28.97
CA PRO A 2 25.85 16.57 28.67
C PRO A 2 25.59 16.71 27.16
N SER A 3 24.84 15.76 26.57
CA SER A 3 24.40 15.86 25.16
C SER A 3 23.30 16.89 25.03
N ASP A 4 23.20 17.48 23.81
CA ASP A 4 22.07 18.32 23.43
C ASP A 4 20.85 17.46 23.08
N PRO A 5 19.63 18.02 23.07
CA PRO A 5 18.48 17.32 22.47
C PRO A 5 18.77 16.87 21.02
N GLY A 6 18.33 15.69 20.66
CA GLY A 6 18.66 15.07 19.35
C GLY A 6 19.99 14.33 19.32
N TYR A 7 20.78 14.42 20.40
CA TYR A 7 22.09 13.78 20.51
C TYR A 7 22.19 12.93 21.78
N PHE A 8 23.17 12.06 21.81
CA PHE A 8 23.48 11.23 22.97
C PHE A 8 24.99 11.09 23.19
N VAL A 9 25.35 10.76 24.39
CA VAL A 9 26.74 10.46 24.78
C VAL A 9 26.78 9.05 25.34
N PRO A 10 27.35 8.07 24.61
CA PRO A 10 27.21 6.64 24.94
C PRO A 10 27.91 6.21 26.23
N SER A 11 28.89 6.95 26.67
CA SER A 11 29.64 6.63 27.90
C SER A 11 30.07 7.87 28.65
N SER A 12 30.18 7.72 29.97
CA SER A 12 30.78 8.76 30.84
C SER A 12 32.25 8.95 30.43
N GLY A 13 32.65 10.22 30.23
CA GLY A 13 33.99 10.57 29.79
C GLY A 13 34.15 10.72 28.28
N ALA A 14 33.13 10.48 27.49
CA ALA A 14 33.14 10.82 26.05
C ALA A 14 33.23 12.35 25.90
N ILE A 15 34.08 12.79 24.98
CA ILE A 15 34.34 14.20 24.71
C ILE A 15 33.47 14.76 23.56
N SER A 16 32.65 13.91 22.93
CA SER A 16 31.78 14.29 21.85
C SER A 16 30.41 13.58 21.95
N GLN A 17 29.39 14.27 21.50
CA GLN A 17 28.05 13.73 21.37
C GLN A 17 27.84 13.16 19.97
N SER A 18 26.97 12.19 19.86
CA SER A 18 26.56 11.58 18.60
C SER A 18 25.11 11.91 18.28
N PRO A 19 24.75 12.21 17.00
CA PRO A 19 23.37 12.46 16.64
C PRO A 19 22.55 11.16 16.67
N CYS A 20 21.31 11.25 17.06
CA CYS A 20 20.36 10.15 16.87
C CYS A 20 20.23 9.82 15.40
N GLN A 21 20.29 8.55 15.07
CA GLN A 21 20.11 8.09 13.68
C GLN A 21 18.64 8.22 13.26
N PRO A 22 18.34 8.33 11.95
CA PRO A 22 16.97 8.26 11.47
C PRO A 22 16.22 7.06 12.05
N GLY A 23 14.94 7.23 12.34
CA GLY A 23 14.14 6.25 13.07
C GLY A 23 14.16 6.43 14.58
N ASN A 24 15.07 7.25 15.11
CA ASN A 24 15.22 7.52 16.54
C ASN A 24 15.25 9.02 16.81
N PHE A 25 14.85 9.41 18.00
CA PHE A 25 14.82 10.79 18.46
C PHE A 25 15.24 10.89 19.93
N GLN A 26 15.60 12.09 20.38
CA GLN A 26 15.86 12.35 21.79
C GLN A 26 15.40 13.76 22.17
N PRO A 27 14.29 13.89 22.91
CA PRO A 27 13.75 15.21 23.28
C PRO A 27 14.57 15.92 24.38
N GLU A 28 15.36 15.17 25.16
CA GLU A 28 16.06 15.69 26.29
C GLU A 28 17.58 15.60 26.13
N GLY A 29 18.28 16.59 26.58
CA GLY A 29 19.74 16.56 26.68
C GLY A 29 20.25 15.67 27.84
N GLY A 30 21.54 15.37 27.81
CA GLY A 30 22.19 14.60 28.86
C GLY A 30 21.87 13.10 28.85
N LYS A 31 21.42 12.55 27.74
CA LYS A 31 21.06 11.15 27.61
C LYS A 31 22.20 10.31 26.99
N SER A 32 22.22 9.04 27.36
CA SER A 32 23.19 8.06 26.84
C SER A 32 22.74 7.29 25.64
N GLY A 33 21.54 7.55 25.14
CA GLY A 33 20.97 6.89 23.97
C GLY A 33 19.75 7.62 23.41
N CYS A 34 19.27 7.17 22.27
CA CYS A 34 18.08 7.69 21.60
C CYS A 34 16.90 6.75 21.76
N LEU A 35 15.70 7.30 21.64
CA LEU A 35 14.44 6.56 21.70
C LEU A 35 13.99 6.20 20.27
N PRO A 36 13.57 4.98 19.99
CA PRO A 36 12.99 4.65 18.70
C PRO A 36 11.63 5.34 18.53
N ALA A 37 11.28 5.71 17.31
CA ALA A 37 9.93 6.18 16.99
C ALA A 37 8.88 5.13 17.39
N ASP A 38 7.79 5.56 18.00
CA ASP A 38 6.70 4.68 18.39
C ASP A 38 5.93 4.15 17.14
N PRO A 39 5.25 3.00 17.24
CA PRO A 39 4.32 2.59 16.21
C PRO A 39 3.31 3.70 15.86
N GLY A 40 3.04 3.90 14.58
CA GLY A 40 2.21 5.01 14.10
C GLY A 40 2.97 6.33 13.90
N ASN A 41 4.27 6.36 14.20
CA ASN A 41 5.14 7.51 14.04
C ASN A 41 6.43 7.13 13.28
N TYR A 42 7.14 8.13 12.81
CA TYR A 42 8.40 7.98 12.11
C TYR A 42 9.37 9.14 12.42
N VAL A 43 10.64 8.93 12.16
CA VAL A 43 11.69 9.96 12.25
C VAL A 43 12.56 9.85 11.01
N SER A 44 12.41 10.77 10.08
CA SER A 44 13.13 10.75 8.80
C SER A 44 14.56 11.30 8.88
N GLU A 45 14.84 12.16 9.85
CA GLU A 45 16.10 12.89 9.91
C GLU A 45 16.92 12.50 11.15
N ALA A 46 18.25 12.60 11.01
CA ALA A 46 19.16 12.45 12.13
C ALA A 46 19.06 13.64 13.09
N ALA A 47 19.51 13.46 14.32
CA ALA A 47 19.49 14.48 15.37
C ALA A 47 18.09 15.05 15.69
N SER A 48 17.04 14.27 15.44
CA SER A 48 15.68 14.70 15.72
C SER A 48 15.39 14.74 17.21
N THR A 49 14.62 15.75 17.61
CA THR A 49 14.15 15.93 19.00
C THR A 49 12.76 15.39 19.22
N GLU A 50 12.03 15.09 18.15
CA GLU A 50 10.64 14.61 18.19
C GLU A 50 10.38 13.62 17.06
N GLN A 51 9.33 12.84 17.21
CA GLN A 51 8.81 11.93 16.19
C GLN A 51 7.62 12.56 15.49
N SER A 52 7.43 12.24 14.21
CA SER A 52 6.31 12.70 13.40
C SER A 52 5.26 11.61 13.29
N LYS A 53 4.00 11.98 13.39
CA LYS A 53 2.89 11.05 13.21
C LYS A 53 2.67 10.73 11.72
N CYS A 54 2.36 9.48 11.42
CA CYS A 54 1.99 9.09 10.06
C CYS A 54 0.77 9.88 9.57
N PRO A 55 0.80 10.38 8.32
CA PRO A 55 -0.34 11.07 7.71
C PRO A 55 -1.51 10.12 7.49
N SER A 56 -2.70 10.70 7.29
CA SER A 56 -3.91 9.92 7.02
C SER A 56 -3.75 9.02 5.79
N GLY A 57 -4.06 7.74 5.92
CA GLY A 57 -3.91 6.75 4.86
C GLY A 57 -2.56 6.04 4.85
N GLN A 58 -1.64 6.42 5.75
CA GLN A 58 -0.38 5.72 5.97
C GLN A 58 -0.32 5.17 7.40
N GLU A 59 0.31 4.05 7.56
CA GLU A 59 0.50 3.39 8.85
C GLU A 59 1.95 2.94 9.02
N GLN A 60 2.34 2.74 10.27
CA GLN A 60 3.60 2.13 10.62
C GLN A 60 3.41 1.30 11.89
N GLU A 61 3.46 -0.01 11.74
CA GLU A 61 3.27 -0.94 12.87
C GLU A 61 4.55 -1.15 13.69
N LEU A 62 5.69 -0.89 13.09
CA LEU A 62 7.00 -1.10 13.71
C LEU A 62 7.54 0.19 14.31
N SER A 63 8.24 0.05 15.45
CA SER A 63 9.00 1.13 16.05
C SER A 63 10.30 1.41 15.29
N GLY A 64 10.88 2.61 15.49
CA GLY A 64 12.18 2.95 14.94
C GLY A 64 12.21 3.15 13.43
N GLN A 65 11.12 3.51 12.82
CA GLN A 65 11.00 3.65 11.37
C GLN A 65 11.26 5.07 10.87
N VAL A 66 11.77 5.16 9.66
CA VAL A 66 12.15 6.43 9.00
C VAL A 66 11.05 7.01 8.11
N SER A 67 10.02 6.23 7.82
CA SER A 67 8.88 6.62 6.99
C SER A 67 7.66 5.77 7.30
N CYS A 68 6.49 6.24 6.91
CA CYS A 68 5.26 5.47 6.96
C CYS A 68 5.01 4.75 5.64
N ILE A 69 4.24 3.68 5.68
CA ILE A 69 3.83 2.89 4.52
C ILE A 69 2.39 3.23 4.15
N ASP A 70 2.12 3.30 2.86
CA ASP A 70 0.75 3.49 2.37
C ASP A 70 -0.08 2.23 2.65
N VAL A 71 -1.23 2.43 3.26
CA VAL A 71 -2.21 1.36 3.43
C VAL A 71 -2.92 1.18 2.09
N GLU A 72 -2.43 0.26 1.28
CA GLU A 72 -3.14 -0.15 0.09
C GLU A 72 -4.43 -0.86 0.50
N ARG A 73 -5.54 -0.13 0.39
CA ARG A 73 -6.86 -0.75 0.55
C ARG A 73 -7.04 -1.74 -0.59
N PRO A 74 -7.17 -3.03 -0.32
CA PRO A 74 -7.37 -3.99 -1.39
C PRO A 74 -8.64 -3.63 -2.18
N LEU A 75 -8.51 -3.61 -3.49
CA LEU A 75 -9.59 -3.23 -4.43
C LEU A 75 -10.90 -3.99 -4.20
N TRP A 76 -10.83 -5.19 -3.63
CA TRP A 76 -12.02 -5.97 -3.30
C TRP A 76 -12.91 -5.33 -2.23
N MET A 77 -12.35 -4.53 -1.31
CA MET A 77 -13.16 -3.75 -0.34
C MET A 77 -13.96 -2.64 -1.04
N SER A 78 -13.39 -1.98 -2.03
CA SER A 78 -14.11 -1.02 -2.87
C SER A 78 -15.22 -1.69 -3.69
N ILE A 79 -14.96 -2.89 -4.19
CA ILE A 79 -15.92 -3.67 -4.98
C ILE A 79 -17.12 -4.08 -4.11
N LEU A 80 -16.90 -4.47 -2.85
CA LEU A 80 -17.99 -4.84 -1.93
C LEU A 80 -18.89 -3.65 -1.57
N MET A 81 -18.34 -2.44 -1.48
CA MET A 81 -19.13 -1.25 -1.11
C MET A 81 -19.85 -0.61 -2.29
N PHE A 82 -19.26 -0.61 -3.49
CA PHE A 82 -19.77 0.12 -4.66
C PHE A 82 -19.93 -0.74 -5.91
N GLY A 83 -19.28 -1.91 -6.00
CA GLY A 83 -19.21 -2.73 -7.20
C GLY A 83 -20.34 -3.76 -7.34
N VAL A 84 -20.84 -4.33 -6.24
CA VAL A 84 -21.87 -5.37 -6.29
C VAL A 84 -23.20 -4.88 -6.89
N PRO A 85 -23.76 -3.73 -6.50
CA PRO A 85 -24.99 -3.26 -7.12
C PRO A 85 -24.82 -2.89 -8.60
N ALA A 86 -23.67 -2.35 -9.00
CA ALA A 86 -23.41 -2.02 -10.40
C ALA A 86 -23.23 -3.27 -11.27
N ILE A 87 -22.59 -4.32 -10.78
CA ILE A 87 -22.42 -5.61 -11.47
C ILE A 87 -23.77 -6.32 -11.61
N LEU A 88 -24.59 -6.35 -10.56
CA LEU A 88 -25.93 -6.93 -10.61
C LEU A 88 -26.84 -6.20 -11.59
N ALA A 89 -26.83 -4.87 -11.64
CA ALA A 89 -27.56 -4.08 -12.60
C ALA A 89 -27.08 -4.35 -14.05
N GLY A 90 -25.78 -4.47 -14.26
CA GLY A 90 -25.19 -4.80 -15.57
C GLY A 90 -25.56 -6.21 -16.06
N THR A 91 -25.52 -7.22 -15.20
CA THR A 91 -25.89 -8.60 -15.54
C THR A 91 -27.39 -8.72 -15.84
N MET A 92 -28.24 -8.06 -15.10
CA MET A 92 -29.68 -8.01 -15.38
C MET A 92 -30.00 -7.34 -16.72
N ALA A 93 -29.31 -6.26 -17.06
CA ALA A 93 -29.45 -5.60 -18.36
C ALA A 93 -29.01 -6.50 -19.52
N ILE A 94 -27.90 -7.22 -19.37
CA ILE A 94 -27.41 -8.18 -20.38
C ILE A 94 -28.39 -9.33 -20.55
N LEU A 95 -28.89 -9.92 -19.48
CA LEU A 95 -29.89 -10.99 -19.52
C LEU A 95 -31.19 -10.52 -20.15
N TYR A 96 -31.64 -9.30 -19.87
CA TYR A 96 -32.83 -8.73 -20.46
C TYR A 96 -32.68 -8.53 -21.98
N ILE A 97 -31.55 -8.03 -22.45
CA ILE A 97 -31.23 -7.85 -23.86
C ILE A 97 -31.11 -9.21 -24.58
N SER A 98 -30.48 -10.19 -23.93
CA SER A 98 -30.35 -11.54 -24.47
C SER A 98 -31.71 -12.24 -24.63
N ASN A 99 -32.59 -12.08 -23.66
CA ASN A 99 -33.94 -12.66 -23.72
C ASN A 99 -34.81 -12.00 -24.80
N LYS A 100 -34.63 -10.70 -25.05
CA LYS A 100 -35.36 -9.99 -26.10
C LYS A 100 -34.89 -10.38 -27.52
N LYS A 101 -33.66 -10.84 -27.70
CA LYS A 101 -33.14 -11.33 -28.99
C LYS A 101 -33.56 -12.75 -29.31
N SER A 102 -34.01 -13.51 -28.34
CA SER A 102 -34.43 -14.91 -28.52
C SER A 102 -35.80 -15.08 -29.21
N THR A 103 -36.58 -14.02 -29.35
CA THR A 103 -37.92 -14.07 -29.94
C THR A 103 -38.01 -13.56 -31.38
N GLY A 104 -36.89 -13.43 -32.08
CA GLY A 104 -36.92 -12.93 -33.44
C GLY A 104 -35.65 -13.20 -34.22
N SER A 105 -35.51 -14.36 -34.78
CA SER A 105 -35.00 -14.62 -36.11
C SER A 105 -34.54 -16.08 -36.25
N SER A 106 -35.33 -16.85 -36.90
CA SER A 106 -34.87 -17.96 -37.73
C SER A 106 -33.94 -17.37 -38.80
N GLY A 107 -32.67 -17.42 -38.61
CA GLY A 107 -31.63 -16.92 -39.50
C GLY A 107 -30.50 -17.93 -39.60
N LYS A 108 -30.59 -18.82 -40.62
CA LYS A 108 -29.53 -19.61 -41.25
C LYS A 108 -28.18 -19.59 -40.54
N GLY A 109 -27.88 -20.70 -39.89
CA GLY A 109 -26.54 -21.02 -39.44
C GLY A 109 -25.56 -20.92 -40.60
N LYS A 110 -24.66 -19.95 -40.53
CA LYS A 110 -23.39 -20.07 -41.23
C LYS A 110 -22.60 -21.10 -40.46
N SER A 111 -22.61 -22.34 -40.94
CA SER A 111 -21.64 -23.32 -40.52
C SER A 111 -20.27 -22.72 -40.85
N TYR A 112 -19.53 -22.38 -39.84
CA TYR A 112 -18.10 -22.15 -40.02
C TYR A 112 -17.51 -23.50 -40.42
N MET A 113 -17.28 -23.65 -41.73
CA MET A 113 -16.39 -24.68 -42.19
C MET A 113 -15.05 -24.42 -41.52
N TYR A 114 -14.79 -25.17 -40.51
CA TYR A 114 -13.46 -25.33 -39.97
C TYR A 114 -12.67 -25.98 -41.12
N SER A 115 -11.87 -25.14 -41.80
CA SER A 115 -11.10 -25.61 -42.92
C SER A 115 -10.06 -26.62 -42.43
N GLU A 116 -10.21 -27.85 -42.89
CA GLU A 116 -9.21 -28.92 -42.71
C GLU A 116 -7.87 -28.62 -43.39
N ASP A 117 -7.72 -27.40 -43.93
CA ASP A 117 -6.54 -26.97 -44.68
C ASP A 117 -5.29 -26.70 -43.83
N ILE A 118 -5.43 -26.61 -42.51
CA ILE A 118 -4.26 -26.39 -41.66
C ILE A 118 -3.45 -27.68 -41.42
N ARG A 119 -4.05 -28.84 -41.63
CA ARG A 119 -3.37 -30.11 -41.34
C ARG A 119 -2.44 -30.59 -42.47
N LYS A 120 -2.45 -29.96 -43.63
CA LYS A 120 -1.64 -30.37 -44.80
C LYS A 120 -0.35 -29.57 -45.01
N LYS A 121 -0.02 -28.65 -44.13
CA LYS A 121 1.19 -27.82 -44.24
C LYS A 121 2.16 -27.97 -43.09
N GLN A 122 2.22 -29.12 -42.48
CA GLN A 122 3.39 -29.44 -41.66
C GLN A 122 4.25 -30.48 -42.39
N PRO A 123 5.54 -30.14 -42.61
CA PRO A 123 6.51 -31.09 -43.18
C PRO A 123 6.82 -32.22 -42.22
#